data_ad77096e66d684a2ef8c32977e77d144
#
_entry.id   ad77096e66d684a2ef8c32977e77d144
#
_cell.length_a   1.000
_cell.length_b   1.000
_cell.length_c   1.000
_cell.angle_alpha   90.00
_cell.angle_beta   90.00
_cell.angle_gamma   90.00
#
_symmetry.space_group_name_H-M   'P 1'
#
loop_
_entity.id
_entity.type
_entity.pdbx_description
1 polymer ?
#
loop_
_entity_poly.entity_id
_entity_poly.type
_entity_poly.pdbx_seq_one_letter_code
_entity_poly.pdbx_strand_id
1 'polypeptide(L)'
;HLRYNIDRKFHDLEYVDKSIAIDASAIHHNLKGLQWVNRFNSNPQNEINTIKKALQIIGNDKRKKVLITHYQFVSTILNEDLNILNRWYLWDNNTHPTENHKYFEFYKNMINKNLTKNKIQVIYLLGQDNEILFKNIKNYFTNVCFKSKTLEAKRFSVHELIDCKK
;
A
#
# COMPACT_ATOMS: atom_id res chain seq x y z
N HIS A 1 -13.40 -14.88 26.52
CA HIS A 1 -13.86 -13.71 25.77
C HIS A 1 -13.01 -12.44 25.90
N LEU A 2 -11.72 -12.58 26.19
CA LEU A 2 -10.75 -11.49 26.25
C LEU A 2 -10.06 -11.23 24.89
N ARG A 3 -10.70 -11.52 23.76
CA ARG A 3 -10.14 -11.24 22.43
C ARG A 3 -10.14 -9.76 22.08
N TYR A 4 -10.84 -8.93 22.82
CA TYR A 4 -10.89 -7.50 22.64
C TYR A 4 -10.29 -6.84 23.89
N ASN A 5 -9.00 -6.57 23.83
CA ASN A 5 -8.41 -5.67 24.80
C ASN A 5 -8.80 -4.25 24.40
N ILE A 6 -9.61 -3.60 25.20
CA ILE A 6 -10.07 -2.22 24.99
C ILE A 6 -8.89 -1.25 24.90
N ASP A 7 -7.82 -1.55 25.61
CA ASP A 7 -6.58 -0.76 25.61
C ASP A 7 -5.87 -0.82 24.26
N ARG A 8 -5.95 -1.94 23.56
CA ARG A 8 -5.42 -2.08 22.19
C ARG A 8 -6.25 -1.36 21.13
N LYS A 9 -7.54 -1.19 21.35
CA LYS A 9 -8.42 -0.52 20.39
C LYS A 9 -8.00 0.92 20.10
N PHE A 10 -7.38 1.56 21.08
CA PHE A 10 -6.97 2.98 21.00
C PHE A 10 -5.46 3.16 21.14
N HIS A 11 -4.69 2.10 21.13
CA HIS A 11 -3.24 2.15 21.32
C HIS A 11 -2.54 3.09 20.33
N ASP A 12 -2.98 3.11 19.07
CA ASP A 12 -2.41 4.00 18.05
C ASP A 12 -2.89 5.45 18.17
N LEU A 13 -3.87 5.73 19.03
CA LEU A 13 -4.43 7.05 19.28
C LEU A 13 -3.99 7.67 20.61
N GLU A 14 -3.27 6.92 21.45
CA GLU A 14 -2.85 7.37 22.78
C GLU A 14 -1.94 8.61 22.72
N TYR A 15 -1.08 8.67 21.71
CA TYR A 15 -0.11 9.74 21.53
C TYR A 15 -0.44 10.65 20.33
N VAL A 16 -1.69 10.67 19.91
CA VAL A 16 -2.14 11.45 18.75
C VAL A 16 -2.80 12.74 19.20
N ASP A 17 -2.35 13.85 18.65
CA ASP A 17 -3.05 15.14 18.79
C ASP A 17 -4.34 15.10 17.95
N LYS A 18 -5.46 14.87 18.62
CA LYS A 18 -6.77 14.80 17.97
C LYS A 18 -7.28 16.17 17.49
N SER A 19 -6.68 17.27 17.96
CA SER A 19 -7.08 18.62 17.55
C SER A 19 -6.74 18.92 16.09
N ILE A 20 -5.74 18.20 15.54
CA ILE A 20 -5.33 18.32 14.13
C ILE A 20 -6.07 17.36 13.19
N ALA A 21 -7.00 16.57 13.71
CA ALA A 21 -7.74 15.61 12.89
C ALA A 21 -8.57 16.30 11.81
N ILE A 22 -8.61 15.73 10.63
CA ILE A 22 -9.35 16.22 9.48
C ILE A 22 -10.44 15.20 9.14
N ASP A 23 -11.64 15.65 8.82
CA ASP A 23 -12.69 14.76 8.33
C ASP A 23 -12.23 14.08 7.03
N ALA A 24 -12.29 12.75 7.00
CA ALA A 24 -11.79 11.95 5.89
C ALA A 24 -12.61 12.10 4.60
N SER A 25 -13.75 12.83 4.63
CA SER A 25 -14.44 13.30 3.42
C SER A 25 -13.54 14.17 2.53
N ALA A 26 -12.50 14.78 3.12
CA ALA A 26 -11.44 15.46 2.36
C ALA A 26 -10.68 14.52 1.40
N ILE A 27 -10.65 13.19 1.65
CA ILE A 27 -10.13 12.18 0.73
C ILE A 27 -11.22 11.81 -0.29
N HIS A 28 -12.37 11.36 0.22
CA HIS A 28 -13.49 10.92 -0.59
C HIS A 28 -14.81 10.96 0.22
N HIS A 29 -15.93 11.32 -0.42
CA HIS A 29 -17.21 11.49 0.26
C HIS A 29 -17.68 10.25 1.03
N ASN A 30 -17.35 9.05 0.57
CA ASN A 30 -17.68 7.79 1.25
C ASN A 30 -16.99 7.61 2.62
N LEU A 31 -15.98 8.44 2.93
CA LEU A 31 -15.26 8.43 4.20
C LEU A 31 -15.76 9.50 5.17
N LYS A 32 -16.87 10.17 4.86
CA LYS A 32 -17.45 11.23 5.70
C LYS A 32 -17.71 10.71 7.13
N GLY A 33 -17.34 11.52 8.11
CA GLY A 33 -17.52 11.20 9.53
C GLY A 33 -16.36 10.42 10.15
N LEU A 34 -15.41 9.91 9.35
CA LEU A 34 -14.17 9.37 9.88
C LEU A 34 -13.15 10.48 10.09
N GLN A 35 -12.43 10.42 11.22
CA GLN A 35 -11.38 11.39 11.54
C GLN A 35 -10.03 10.87 11.03
N TRP A 36 -9.36 11.67 10.18
CA TRP A 36 -8.05 11.33 9.65
C TRP A 36 -6.94 11.93 10.49
N VAL A 37 -6.28 11.11 11.26
CA VAL A 37 -5.16 11.48 12.11
C VAL A 37 -4.35 10.24 12.49
N ASN A 38 -3.05 10.36 12.63
CA ASN A 38 -2.19 9.28 13.11
C ASN A 38 -0.93 9.83 13.79
N ARG A 39 -0.27 9.01 14.60
CA ARG A 39 0.93 9.39 15.37
C ARG A 39 2.19 9.63 14.53
N PHE A 40 2.21 9.14 13.29
CA PHE A 40 3.39 9.22 12.43
C PHE A 40 3.38 10.45 11.53
N ASN A 41 2.31 11.22 11.55
CA ASN A 41 2.13 12.36 10.67
C ASN A 41 1.60 13.57 11.42
N SER A 42 2.49 14.51 11.67
CA SER A 42 2.15 15.79 12.33
C SER A 42 1.25 16.70 11.47
N ASN A 43 1.15 16.41 10.16
CA ASN A 43 0.27 17.15 9.25
C ASN A 43 -0.59 16.15 8.43
N PRO A 44 -1.80 15.82 8.92
CA PRO A 44 -2.72 14.91 8.22
C PRO A 44 -3.06 15.35 6.80
N GLN A 45 -3.06 16.66 6.52
CA GLN A 45 -3.37 17.22 5.20
C GLN A 45 -2.38 16.75 4.12
N ASN A 46 -1.10 16.59 4.46
CA ASN A 46 -0.09 16.10 3.52
C ASN A 46 -0.38 14.65 3.10
N GLU A 47 -0.80 13.82 4.04
CA GLU A 47 -1.16 12.43 3.75
C GLU A 47 -2.44 12.36 2.90
N ILE A 48 -3.46 13.16 3.24
CA ILE A 48 -4.68 13.31 2.46
C ILE A 48 -4.36 13.70 1.01
N ASN A 49 -3.49 14.69 0.81
CA ASN A 49 -3.09 15.15 -0.52
C ASN A 49 -2.39 14.03 -1.32
N THR A 50 -1.50 13.26 -0.67
CA THR A 50 -0.85 12.10 -1.29
C THR A 50 -1.87 11.04 -1.71
N ILE A 51 -2.83 10.71 -0.85
CA ILE A 51 -3.88 9.73 -1.14
C ILE A 51 -4.77 10.20 -2.28
N LYS A 52 -5.20 11.47 -2.29
CA LYS A 52 -5.99 12.05 -3.39
C LYS A 52 -5.26 11.96 -4.73
N LYS A 53 -3.99 12.33 -4.74
CA LYS A 53 -3.13 12.22 -5.94
C LYS A 53 -3.02 10.76 -6.41
N ALA A 54 -2.85 9.82 -5.47
CA ALA A 54 -2.81 8.40 -5.78
C ALA A 54 -4.13 7.90 -6.36
N LEU A 55 -5.27 8.23 -5.77
CA LEU A 55 -6.60 7.89 -6.29
C LEU A 55 -6.77 8.37 -7.73
N GLN A 56 -6.38 9.61 -8.02
CA GLN A 56 -6.45 10.16 -9.38
C GLN A 56 -5.57 9.41 -10.37
N ILE A 57 -4.29 9.17 -10.02
CA ILE A 57 -3.33 8.52 -10.91
C ILE A 57 -3.71 7.06 -11.13
N ILE A 58 -4.00 6.31 -10.07
CA ILE A 58 -4.34 4.88 -10.14
C ILE A 58 -5.67 4.69 -10.89
N GLY A 59 -6.69 5.52 -10.62
CA GLY A 59 -8.00 5.43 -11.25
C GLY A 59 -7.97 5.77 -12.76
N ASN A 60 -7.05 6.65 -13.20
CA ASN A 60 -6.88 6.99 -14.60
C ASN A 60 -6.03 5.97 -15.38
N ASP A 61 -5.21 5.19 -14.71
CA ASP A 61 -4.40 4.15 -15.37
C ASP A 61 -5.27 2.95 -15.73
N LYS A 62 -5.37 2.64 -17.03
CA LYS A 62 -6.18 1.52 -17.55
C LYS A 62 -5.43 0.20 -17.63
N ARG A 63 -4.14 0.19 -17.30
CA ARG A 63 -3.33 -1.03 -17.29
C ARG A 63 -3.78 -1.98 -16.16
N LYS A 64 -3.53 -3.27 -16.33
CA LYS A 64 -3.68 -4.24 -15.24
C LYS A 64 -2.63 -3.96 -14.18
N LYS A 65 -3.08 -3.67 -12.97
CA LYS A 65 -2.23 -3.14 -11.91
C LYS A 65 -2.39 -3.90 -10.61
N VAL A 66 -1.34 -3.85 -9.79
CA VAL A 66 -1.35 -4.23 -8.39
C VAL A 66 -1.17 -2.97 -7.55
N LEU A 67 -1.95 -2.85 -6.49
CA LEU A 67 -1.71 -1.85 -5.45
C LEU A 67 -1.19 -2.54 -4.19
N ILE A 68 -0.03 -2.11 -3.73
CA ILE A 68 0.57 -2.51 -2.46
C ILE A 68 0.42 -1.36 -1.48
N THR A 69 -0.42 -1.55 -0.47
CA THR A 69 -0.80 -0.49 0.47
C THR A 69 -1.39 -1.05 1.75
N HIS A 70 -1.39 -0.26 2.79
CA HIS A 70 -2.20 -0.48 3.98
C HIS A 70 -3.55 0.28 3.92
N TYR A 71 -3.75 1.14 2.93
CA TYR A 71 -5.02 1.85 2.71
C TYR A 71 -6.01 0.97 1.93
N GLN A 72 -6.63 0.01 2.60
CA GLN A 72 -7.50 -1.00 1.97
C GLN A 72 -8.76 -0.41 1.31
N PHE A 73 -9.17 0.79 1.71
CA PHE A 73 -10.33 1.46 1.14
C PHE A 73 -10.14 1.97 -0.30
N VAL A 74 -8.90 2.03 -0.80
CA VAL A 74 -8.61 2.57 -2.15
C VAL A 74 -9.32 1.79 -3.25
N SER A 75 -9.32 0.45 -3.19
CA SER A 75 -10.05 -0.40 -4.15
C SER A 75 -11.56 -0.15 -4.11
N THR A 76 -12.12 0.04 -2.92
CA THR A 76 -13.55 0.34 -2.74
C THR A 76 -13.92 1.72 -3.32
N ILE A 77 -13.08 2.74 -3.08
CA ILE A 77 -13.31 4.09 -3.63
C ILE A 77 -13.25 4.08 -5.16
N LEU A 78 -12.26 3.39 -5.73
CA LEU A 78 -12.08 3.30 -7.18
C LEU A 78 -13.05 2.32 -7.85
N ASN A 79 -13.78 1.52 -7.05
CA ASN A 79 -14.62 0.42 -7.54
C ASN A 79 -13.87 -0.47 -8.53
N GLU A 80 -12.62 -0.80 -8.19
CA GLU A 80 -11.70 -1.56 -9.05
C GLU A 80 -10.98 -2.64 -8.24
N ASP A 81 -10.88 -3.85 -8.81
CA ASP A 81 -9.98 -4.87 -8.28
C ASP A 81 -8.53 -4.47 -8.60
N LEU A 82 -7.82 -4.05 -7.57
CA LEU A 82 -6.43 -3.63 -7.66
C LEU A 82 -5.46 -4.80 -7.43
N ASN A 83 -5.93 -6.04 -7.54
CA ASN A 83 -5.13 -7.27 -7.43
C ASN A 83 -4.21 -7.28 -6.18
N ILE A 84 -4.72 -6.80 -5.06
CA ILE A 84 -3.95 -6.66 -3.81
C ILE A 84 -3.43 -8.02 -3.38
N LEU A 85 -2.11 -8.15 -3.29
CA LEU A 85 -1.43 -9.42 -3.06
C LEU A 85 -1.44 -9.84 -1.59
N ASN A 86 -1.51 -8.90 -0.69
CA ASN A 86 -1.55 -9.13 0.75
C ASN A 86 -2.40 -8.05 1.43
N ARG A 87 -3.01 -8.38 2.56
CA ARG A 87 -3.88 -7.47 3.30
C ARG A 87 -3.14 -6.23 3.80
N TRP A 88 -1.89 -6.41 4.27
CA TRP A 88 -1.02 -5.33 4.74
C TRP A 88 0.39 -5.52 4.21
N TYR A 89 1.02 -4.42 3.86
CA TYR A 89 2.45 -4.35 3.60
C TYR A 89 3.05 -3.27 4.48
N LEU A 90 3.87 -3.69 5.43
CA LEU A 90 4.61 -2.81 6.31
C LEU A 90 6.10 -2.89 5.94
N TRP A 91 6.77 -1.78 6.03
CA TRP A 91 8.19 -1.64 5.73
C TRP A 91 9.10 -2.48 6.62
N ASP A 92 8.63 -2.83 7.82
CA ASP A 92 9.36 -3.60 8.84
C ASP A 92 9.37 -5.12 8.62
N ASN A 93 8.84 -5.59 7.49
CA ASN A 93 8.75 -7.03 7.11
C ASN A 93 7.88 -7.91 8.02
N ASN A 94 7.11 -7.35 8.93
CA ASN A 94 6.28 -8.15 9.85
C ASN A 94 5.05 -8.77 9.18
N THR A 95 4.75 -8.39 7.94
CA THR A 95 3.52 -8.77 7.24
C THR A 95 3.73 -9.71 6.06
N HIS A 96 4.98 -10.03 5.74
CA HIS A 96 5.34 -10.90 4.62
C HIS A 96 6.64 -11.65 4.91
N PRO A 97 6.85 -12.88 4.37
CA PRO A 97 8.04 -13.66 4.65
C PRO A 97 9.29 -13.03 4.03
N THR A 98 10.37 -12.97 4.78
CA THR A 98 11.70 -12.58 4.27
C THR A 98 12.40 -13.76 3.61
N GLU A 99 13.51 -13.53 2.88
CA GLU A 99 14.24 -14.57 2.13
C GLU A 99 14.63 -15.79 2.97
N ASN A 100 14.93 -15.59 4.25
CA ASN A 100 15.32 -16.69 5.15
C ASN A 100 14.12 -17.40 5.80
N HIS A 101 12.90 -16.96 5.52
CA HIS A 101 11.71 -17.55 6.12
C HIS A 101 11.28 -18.82 5.37
N LYS A 102 10.90 -19.87 6.11
CA LYS A 102 10.50 -21.19 5.53
C LYS A 102 9.40 -21.12 4.46
N TYR A 103 8.57 -20.07 4.46
CA TYR A 103 7.48 -19.88 3.49
C TYR A 103 7.83 -18.89 2.37
N PHE A 104 9.05 -18.40 2.28
CA PHE A 104 9.44 -17.41 1.28
C PHE A 104 9.18 -17.90 -0.16
N GLU A 105 9.68 -19.07 -0.51
CA GLU A 105 9.51 -19.62 -1.86
C GLU A 105 8.04 -19.90 -2.21
N PHE A 106 7.25 -20.39 -1.25
CA PHE A 106 5.81 -20.58 -1.44
C PHE A 106 5.12 -19.25 -1.75
N TYR A 107 5.40 -18.21 -0.95
CA TYR A 107 4.82 -16.88 -1.10
C TYR A 107 5.25 -16.23 -2.43
N LYS A 108 6.52 -16.33 -2.79
CA LYS A 108 7.09 -15.88 -4.06
C LYS A 108 6.39 -16.52 -5.27
N ASN A 109 6.22 -17.84 -5.24
CA ASN A 109 5.50 -18.56 -6.30
C ASN A 109 4.04 -18.15 -6.41
N MET A 110 3.35 -17.93 -5.29
CA MET A 110 1.98 -17.42 -5.25
C MET A 110 1.90 -16.04 -5.91
N ILE A 111 2.80 -15.12 -5.58
CA ILE A 111 2.83 -13.79 -6.17
C ILE A 111 3.03 -13.87 -7.68
N ASN A 112 4.06 -14.59 -8.15
CA ASN A 112 4.36 -14.69 -9.59
C ASN A 112 3.21 -15.33 -10.37
N LYS A 113 2.56 -16.37 -9.81
CA LYS A 113 1.35 -16.96 -10.40
C LYS A 113 0.23 -15.93 -10.54
N ASN A 114 0.02 -15.07 -9.53
CA ASN A 114 -1.00 -14.03 -9.58
C ASN A 114 -0.67 -12.95 -10.61
N LEU A 115 0.59 -12.51 -10.69
CA LEU A 115 1.03 -11.53 -11.69
C LEU A 115 0.76 -12.03 -13.12
N THR A 116 1.15 -13.27 -13.40
CA THR A 116 0.95 -13.89 -14.72
C THR A 116 -0.52 -14.10 -15.03
N LYS A 117 -1.29 -14.71 -14.10
CA LYS A 117 -2.72 -14.97 -14.26
C LYS A 117 -3.51 -13.69 -14.55
N ASN A 118 -3.19 -12.61 -13.84
CA ASN A 118 -3.91 -11.34 -13.96
C ASN A 118 -3.29 -10.39 -14.99
N LYS A 119 -2.22 -10.82 -15.70
CA LYS A 119 -1.52 -10.04 -16.73
C LYS A 119 -1.10 -8.66 -16.22
N ILE A 120 -0.53 -8.62 -15.02
CA ILE A 120 -0.14 -7.38 -14.37
C ILE A 120 0.98 -6.70 -15.15
N GLN A 121 0.86 -5.40 -15.35
CA GLN A 121 1.78 -4.55 -16.10
C GLN A 121 2.47 -3.52 -15.21
N VAL A 122 1.85 -3.18 -14.08
CA VAL A 122 2.35 -2.12 -13.20
C VAL A 122 2.02 -2.41 -11.74
N ILE A 123 2.93 -2.03 -10.86
CA ILE A 123 2.77 -2.10 -9.41
C ILE A 123 2.83 -0.69 -8.86
N TYR A 124 1.83 -0.33 -8.08
CA TYR A 124 1.80 0.90 -7.29
C TYR A 124 2.09 0.58 -5.82
N LEU A 125 2.95 1.37 -5.20
CA LEU A 125 3.16 1.36 -3.76
C LEU A 125 2.62 2.67 -3.19
N LEU A 126 1.69 2.57 -2.26
CA LEU A 126 1.11 3.71 -1.56
C LEU A 126 1.14 3.47 -0.04
N GLY A 127 1.90 4.29 0.67
CA GLY A 127 2.07 4.19 2.12
C GLY A 127 3.35 4.86 2.58
N GLN A 128 3.81 4.51 3.78
CA GLN A 128 5.06 5.02 4.32
C GLN A 128 6.25 4.18 3.82
N ASP A 129 7.40 4.85 3.67
CA ASP A 129 8.69 4.23 3.38
C ASP A 129 8.70 3.26 2.17
N ASN A 130 8.03 3.66 1.08
CA ASN A 130 7.88 2.84 -0.13
C ASN A 130 9.21 2.34 -0.71
N GLU A 131 10.29 3.10 -0.59
CA GLU A 131 11.61 2.70 -1.10
C GLU A 131 12.14 1.49 -0.32
N ILE A 132 12.00 1.52 1.02
CA ILE A 132 12.39 0.41 1.88
C ILE A 132 11.48 -0.79 1.60
N LEU A 133 10.17 -0.57 1.54
CA LEU A 133 9.21 -1.62 1.24
C LEU A 133 9.52 -2.27 -0.11
N PHE A 134 9.75 -1.49 -1.17
CA PHE A 134 10.06 -2.04 -2.49
C PHE A 134 11.37 -2.84 -2.48
N LYS A 135 12.41 -2.35 -1.81
CA LYS A 135 13.66 -3.08 -1.64
C LYS A 135 13.44 -4.46 -1.01
N ASN A 136 12.55 -4.54 -0.02
CA ASN A 136 12.27 -5.77 0.70
C ASN A 136 11.44 -6.77 -0.11
N ILE A 137 10.48 -6.28 -0.91
CA ILE A 137 9.56 -7.16 -1.65
C ILE A 137 9.98 -7.46 -3.09
N LYS A 138 10.92 -6.70 -3.67
CA LYS A 138 11.33 -6.88 -5.09
C LYS A 138 11.82 -8.30 -5.40
N ASN A 139 12.36 -9.01 -4.41
CA ASN A 139 12.88 -10.38 -4.56
C ASN A 139 11.78 -11.44 -4.70
N TYR A 140 10.52 -11.07 -4.48
CA TYR A 140 9.40 -11.95 -4.82
C TYR A 140 9.14 -12.03 -6.31
N PHE A 141 9.50 -10.98 -7.06
CA PHE A 141 9.22 -10.88 -8.49
C PHE A 141 10.36 -11.52 -9.29
N THR A 142 10.06 -12.63 -9.95
CA THR A 142 11.05 -13.37 -10.75
C THR A 142 10.86 -13.09 -12.24
N ASN A 143 11.97 -13.04 -12.97
CA ASN A 143 11.98 -12.86 -14.43
C ASN A 143 11.34 -11.56 -14.93
N VAL A 144 11.27 -10.54 -14.06
CA VAL A 144 10.81 -9.20 -14.43
C VAL A 144 11.81 -8.17 -13.98
N CYS A 145 11.96 -7.14 -14.78
CA CYS A 145 12.68 -5.93 -14.43
C CYS A 145 11.71 -4.78 -14.23
N PHE A 146 12.14 -3.73 -13.58
CA PHE A 146 11.29 -2.61 -13.24
C PHE A 146 11.82 -1.31 -13.80
N LYS A 147 10.91 -0.54 -14.43
CA LYS A 147 11.09 0.89 -14.64
C LYS A 147 10.36 1.62 -13.52
N SER A 148 11.11 2.12 -12.55
CA SER A 148 10.58 2.71 -11.34
C SER A 148 10.53 4.23 -11.43
N LYS A 149 9.48 4.83 -10.87
CA LYS A 149 9.32 6.28 -10.72
C LYS A 149 8.72 6.61 -9.37
N THR A 150 9.36 7.49 -8.62
CA THR A 150 8.80 8.09 -7.42
C THR A 150 7.83 9.20 -7.82
N LEU A 151 6.58 9.12 -7.35
CA LEU A 151 5.53 10.09 -7.62
C LEU A 151 5.34 11.06 -6.45
N GLU A 152 5.60 10.56 -5.24
CA GLU A 152 5.68 11.32 -3.99
C GLU A 152 6.75 10.70 -3.12
N ALA A 153 7.71 11.49 -2.66
CA ALA A 153 8.87 11.00 -1.90
C ALA A 153 8.43 10.16 -0.70
N LYS A 154 8.99 8.94 -0.59
CA LYS A 154 8.74 7.95 0.47
C LYS A 154 7.29 7.43 0.58
N ARG A 155 6.32 8.00 -0.15
CA ARG A 155 4.89 7.71 0.07
C ARG A 155 4.14 7.14 -1.13
N PHE A 156 4.55 7.47 -2.35
CA PHE A 156 3.87 6.99 -3.54
C PHE A 156 4.86 6.77 -4.68
N SER A 157 4.88 5.55 -5.20
CA SER A 157 5.74 5.16 -6.32
C SER A 157 5.03 4.21 -7.27
N VAL A 158 5.53 4.15 -8.50
CA VAL A 158 5.08 3.26 -9.57
C VAL A 158 6.26 2.48 -10.13
N HIS A 159 6.04 1.20 -10.38
CA HIS A 159 7.02 0.26 -10.89
C HIS A 159 6.39 -0.49 -12.07
N GLU A 160 6.78 -0.11 -13.28
CA GLU A 160 6.32 -0.77 -14.51
C GLU A 160 7.12 -2.06 -14.70
N LEU A 161 6.42 -3.15 -14.99
CA LEU A 161 7.04 -4.44 -15.28
C LEU A 161 7.53 -4.41 -16.73
N ILE A 162 8.81 -4.67 -16.92
CA ILE A 162 9.45 -4.72 -18.24
C ILE A 162 10.23 -6.03 -18.37
N ASP A 163 10.45 -6.46 -19.62
CA ASP A 163 11.33 -7.59 -19.87
C ASP A 163 12.76 -7.22 -19.49
N CYS A 164 13.41 -8.10 -18.76
CA CYS A 164 14.84 -7.93 -18.49
C CYS A 164 15.60 -8.08 -19.81
N LYS A 165 16.17 -6.99 -20.31
CA LYS A 165 17.11 -7.08 -21.42
C LYS A 165 18.30 -7.94 -20.97
N LYS A 166 18.55 -9.02 -21.69
CA LYS A 166 19.75 -9.84 -21.54
C LYS A 166 20.99 -9.04 -21.89
#